data_988eacd00d3473b7f82de54e61d01741
#
_entry.id   988eacd00d3473b7f82de54e61d01741
#
_cell.length_a   1.000
_cell.length_b   1.000
_cell.length_c   1.000
_cell.angle_alpha   90.00
_cell.angle_beta   90.00
_cell.angle_gamma   90.00
#
_symmetry.space_group_name_H-M   'P 1'
#
loop_
_entity.id
_entity.type
_entity.pdbx_description
1 polymer ?
#
loop_
_entity_poly.entity_id
_entity_poly.type
_entity_poly.pdbx_seq_one_letter_code
_entity_poly.pdbx_strand_id
1 'polypeptide(L)'
;MVMELYDARKEAREYLDYYVNPDENKELEKFKKIVFKEFDDDISRDPQCRFSVCRKALSDFKKLAPSTNTLAEAMVYYVERVCEFSFYAGDLWEQYYDSAVSNFRSTLKFLVKNDMLEAMMPRVVQIMAWCWPCGYGFYDEIGDSFCELVPPQYHSKVNEADALGKAQYYAIHPDLKH
;
A
#
# COMPACT_ATOMS: atom_id res chain seq x y z
N MET A 1 7.08 -12.42 36.84
CA MET A 1 6.56 -12.98 35.56
C MET A 1 6.45 -11.96 34.43
N VAL A 2 5.69 -10.82 34.54
CA VAL A 2 5.63 -9.81 33.47
C VAL A 2 6.96 -9.09 33.26
N MET A 3 7.66 -8.72 34.32
CA MET A 3 8.98 -8.08 34.26
C MET A 3 10.06 -8.99 33.68
N GLU A 4 10.02 -10.29 33.95
CA GLU A 4 10.95 -11.27 33.38
C GLU A 4 10.78 -11.47 31.89
N LEU A 5 9.52 -11.37 31.39
CA LEU A 5 9.21 -11.36 29.94
C LEU A 5 9.68 -10.07 29.27
N TYR A 6 9.58 -8.93 29.96
CA TYR A 6 10.05 -7.64 29.50
C TYR A 6 11.57 -7.63 29.25
N ASP A 7 12.32 -8.30 30.14
CA ASP A 7 13.77 -8.36 30.04
C ASP A 7 14.28 -9.45 29.06
N ALA A 8 13.45 -10.44 28.75
CA ALA A 8 13.87 -11.61 27.97
C ALA A 8 13.89 -11.45 26.46
N ARG A 9 13.05 -10.56 25.87
CA ARG A 9 12.93 -10.40 24.40
C ARG A 9 12.61 -8.96 24.01
N LYS A 10 13.34 -8.44 23.01
CA LYS A 10 13.10 -7.10 22.45
C LYS A 10 11.65 -6.93 21.95
N GLU A 11 11.10 -7.95 21.28
CA GLU A 11 9.72 -7.94 20.78
C GLU A 11 8.67 -7.87 21.91
N ALA A 12 8.94 -8.55 23.04
CA ALA A 12 8.08 -8.48 24.22
C ALA A 12 8.12 -7.10 24.88
N ARG A 13 9.28 -6.45 24.88
CA ARG A 13 9.42 -5.06 25.38
C ARG A 13 8.63 -4.08 24.53
N GLU A 14 8.81 -4.13 23.20
CA GLU A 14 8.11 -3.24 22.28
C GLU A 14 6.58 -3.40 22.40
N TYR A 15 6.10 -4.63 22.57
CA TYR A 15 4.67 -4.91 22.78
C TYR A 15 4.17 -4.37 24.13
N LEU A 16 4.91 -4.60 25.22
CA LEU A 16 4.54 -4.12 26.55
C LEU A 16 4.62 -2.60 26.66
N ASP A 17 5.63 -1.97 26.06
CA ASP A 17 5.78 -0.52 26.00
C ASP A 17 4.60 0.12 25.26
N TYR A 18 4.17 -0.48 24.15
CA TYR A 18 2.96 -0.04 23.44
C TYR A 18 1.70 -0.20 24.30
N TYR A 19 1.57 -1.31 25.03
CA TYR A 19 0.38 -1.56 25.88
C TYR A 19 0.28 -0.59 27.05
N VAL A 20 1.42 -0.16 27.61
CA VAL A 20 1.50 0.81 28.70
C VAL A 20 1.33 2.24 28.22
N ASN A 21 1.82 2.54 27.02
CA ASN A 21 1.79 3.90 26.46
C ASN A 21 1.55 3.81 24.92
N PRO A 22 0.30 3.53 24.51
CA PRO A 22 -0.02 3.32 23.11
C PRO A 22 0.19 4.61 22.29
N ASP A 23 1.15 4.56 21.38
CA ASP A 23 1.42 5.60 20.39
C ASP A 23 1.29 5.01 18.98
N GLU A 24 0.05 4.99 18.49
CA GLU A 24 -0.27 4.45 17.17
C GLU A 24 0.51 5.15 16.05
N ASN A 25 0.76 6.46 16.18
CA ASN A 25 1.49 7.22 15.17
C ASN A 25 2.97 6.78 15.09
N LYS A 26 3.59 6.55 16.24
CA LYS A 26 4.96 6.05 16.29
C LYS A 26 5.09 4.65 15.66
N GLU A 27 4.15 3.77 15.93
CA GLU A 27 4.15 2.43 15.34
C GLU A 27 3.80 2.46 13.85
N LEU A 28 2.89 3.33 13.42
CA LEU A 28 2.60 3.59 12.00
C LEU A 28 3.86 4.06 11.26
N GLU A 29 4.62 4.99 11.84
CA GLU A 29 5.86 5.48 11.23
C GLU A 29 6.95 4.40 11.17
N LYS A 30 7.03 3.50 12.14
CA LYS A 30 7.92 2.33 12.05
C LYS A 30 7.52 1.42 10.88
N PHE A 31 6.22 1.13 10.76
CA PHE A 31 5.69 0.35 9.64
C PHE A 31 6.00 1.01 8.29
N LYS A 32 5.71 2.32 8.16
CA LYS A 32 6.00 3.09 6.93
C LYS A 32 7.47 3.02 6.53
N LYS A 33 8.40 3.12 7.49
CA LYS A 33 9.85 2.99 7.23
C LYS A 33 10.23 1.61 6.69
N ILE A 34 9.60 0.53 7.17
CA ILE A 34 9.84 -0.82 6.66
C ILE A 34 9.37 -0.92 5.21
N VAL A 35 8.15 -0.45 4.92
CA VAL A 35 7.58 -0.49 3.56
C VAL A 35 8.42 0.37 2.61
N PHE A 36 8.76 1.59 3.02
CA PHE A 36 9.58 2.50 2.21
C PHE A 36 10.91 1.86 1.81
N LYS A 37 11.59 1.18 2.74
CA LYS A 37 12.86 0.51 2.44
C LYS A 37 12.74 -0.60 1.40
N GLU A 38 11.60 -1.28 1.33
CA GLU A 38 11.38 -2.35 0.35
C GLU A 38 10.97 -1.82 -1.03
N PHE A 39 10.31 -0.65 -1.07
CA PHE A 39 9.76 -0.02 -2.28
C PHE A 39 10.22 1.45 -2.37
N ASP A 40 11.54 1.66 -2.25
CA ASP A 40 12.15 2.99 -2.43
C ASP A 40 12.16 3.32 -3.93
N ASP A 41 11.65 4.49 -4.30
CA ASP A 41 11.63 5.01 -5.66
C ASP A 41 13.04 5.37 -6.18
N ASP A 42 14.00 5.53 -5.28
CA ASP A 42 15.41 5.63 -5.66
C ASP A 42 15.99 4.23 -5.94
N ILE A 43 15.84 3.78 -7.17
CA ILE A 43 16.33 2.47 -7.66
C ILE A 43 17.83 2.27 -7.39
N SER A 44 18.62 3.35 -7.27
CA SER A 44 20.05 3.26 -6.96
C SER A 44 20.34 2.68 -5.57
N ARG A 45 19.32 2.67 -4.69
CA ARG A 45 19.39 2.06 -3.35
C ARG A 45 19.10 0.56 -3.33
N ASP A 46 18.91 -0.06 -4.49
CA ASP A 46 18.64 -1.49 -4.67
C ASP A 46 17.47 -2.00 -3.81
N PRO A 47 16.25 -1.44 -3.99
CA PRO A 47 15.07 -1.88 -3.24
C PRO A 47 14.78 -3.35 -3.54
N GLN A 48 14.57 -4.14 -2.48
CA GLN A 48 14.47 -5.60 -2.58
C GLN A 48 13.06 -6.09 -2.92
N CYS A 49 12.05 -5.22 -2.84
CA CYS A 49 10.64 -5.51 -3.15
C CYS A 49 10.10 -6.76 -2.42
N ARG A 50 10.51 -6.97 -1.17
CA ARG A 50 10.14 -8.17 -0.39
C ARG A 50 8.75 -8.01 0.22
N PHE A 51 7.71 -8.35 -0.52
CA PHE A 51 6.33 -8.37 -0.03
C PHE A 51 6.14 -9.17 1.27
N SER A 52 6.91 -10.23 1.47
CA SER A 52 6.86 -11.04 2.70
C SER A 52 7.24 -10.23 3.95
N VAL A 53 8.25 -9.35 3.83
CA VAL A 53 8.68 -8.45 4.92
C VAL A 53 7.57 -7.47 5.26
N CYS A 54 6.97 -6.83 4.26
CA CYS A 54 5.88 -5.87 4.47
C CYS A 54 4.61 -6.54 5.00
N ARG A 55 4.26 -7.74 4.52
CA ARG A 55 3.13 -8.51 5.04
C ARG A 55 3.34 -8.90 6.51
N LYS A 56 4.56 -9.31 6.88
CA LYS A 56 4.89 -9.58 8.28
C LYS A 56 4.75 -8.31 9.12
N ALA A 57 5.32 -7.19 8.67
CA ALA A 57 5.24 -5.91 9.38
C ALA A 57 3.78 -5.46 9.57
N LEU A 58 2.93 -5.58 8.54
CA LEU A 58 1.50 -5.28 8.63
C LEU A 58 0.78 -6.21 9.61
N SER A 59 1.13 -7.51 9.61
CA SER A 59 0.56 -8.48 10.55
C SER A 59 0.95 -8.13 11.99
N ASP A 60 2.20 -7.76 12.23
CA ASP A 60 2.67 -7.38 13.57
C ASP A 60 2.03 -6.06 14.01
N PHE A 61 1.88 -5.08 13.11
CA PHE A 61 1.15 -3.84 13.38
C PHE A 61 -0.32 -4.10 13.76
N LYS A 62 -1.01 -5.01 13.05
CA LYS A 62 -2.39 -5.40 13.38
C LYS A 62 -2.54 -6.01 14.78
N LYS A 63 -1.53 -6.73 15.29
CA LYS A 63 -1.55 -7.31 16.64
C LYS A 63 -1.54 -6.25 17.75
N LEU A 64 -1.06 -5.04 17.45
CA LEU A 64 -1.13 -3.90 18.35
C LEU A 64 -2.55 -3.33 18.50
N ALA A 65 -3.52 -3.86 17.73
CA ALA A 65 -4.91 -3.41 17.70
C ALA A 65 -5.06 -1.88 17.48
N PRO A 66 -4.43 -1.32 16.43
CA PRO A 66 -4.54 0.10 16.15
C PRO A 66 -5.98 0.48 15.83
N SER A 67 -6.30 1.78 15.91
CA SER A 67 -7.59 2.29 15.44
C SER A 67 -7.82 1.94 13.96
N THR A 68 -9.09 1.85 13.57
CA THR A 68 -9.48 1.56 12.19
C THR A 68 -8.85 2.57 11.21
N ASN A 69 -8.80 3.85 11.60
CA ASN A 69 -8.19 4.90 10.79
C ASN A 69 -6.69 4.68 10.58
N THR A 70 -5.98 4.38 11.66
CA THR A 70 -4.53 4.15 11.60
C THR A 70 -4.20 2.89 10.81
N LEU A 71 -5.03 1.85 10.91
CA LEU A 71 -4.86 0.63 10.11
C LEU A 71 -5.16 0.89 8.62
N ALA A 72 -6.22 1.67 8.30
CA ALA A 72 -6.50 2.06 6.93
C ALA A 72 -5.33 2.84 6.31
N GLU A 73 -4.78 3.80 7.07
CA GLU A 73 -3.60 4.57 6.66
C GLU A 73 -2.41 3.65 6.35
N ALA A 74 -2.11 2.68 7.21
CA ALA A 74 -1.04 1.72 7.00
C ALA A 74 -1.25 0.88 5.73
N MET A 75 -2.47 0.37 5.53
CA MET A 75 -2.79 -0.48 4.38
C MET A 75 -2.75 0.31 3.07
N VAL A 76 -3.31 1.52 3.04
CA VAL A 76 -3.27 2.39 1.85
C VAL A 76 -1.84 2.80 1.54
N TYR A 77 -1.07 3.25 2.54
CA TYR A 77 0.35 3.59 2.34
C TYR A 77 1.16 2.44 1.73
N TYR A 78 0.93 1.21 2.18
CA TYR A 78 1.63 0.05 1.63
C TYR A 78 1.34 -0.14 0.14
N VAL A 79 0.07 -0.06 -0.27
CA VAL A 79 -0.31 -0.21 -1.68
C VAL A 79 0.20 0.98 -2.51
N GLU A 80 0.14 2.21 -1.97
CA GLU A 80 0.70 3.39 -2.63
C GLU A 80 2.17 3.18 -2.97
N ARG A 81 2.99 2.77 -1.99
CA ARG A 81 4.43 2.57 -2.24
C ARG A 81 4.69 1.48 -3.27
N VAL A 82 3.92 0.38 -3.24
CA VAL A 82 4.02 -0.70 -4.24
C VAL A 82 3.69 -0.18 -5.65
N CYS A 83 2.57 0.51 -5.82
CA CYS A 83 2.14 0.98 -7.15
C CYS A 83 3.00 2.16 -7.66
N GLU A 84 3.40 3.07 -6.78
CA GLU A 84 4.33 4.15 -7.12
C GLU A 84 5.68 3.60 -7.57
N PHE A 85 6.22 2.61 -6.86
CA PHE A 85 7.45 1.94 -7.27
C PHE A 85 7.31 1.32 -8.67
N SER A 86 6.22 0.62 -8.97
CA SER A 86 5.99 0.04 -10.29
C SER A 86 5.92 1.08 -11.41
N PHE A 87 5.38 2.27 -11.12
CA PHE A 87 5.30 3.38 -12.07
C PHE A 87 6.68 3.88 -12.51
N TYR A 88 7.65 3.95 -11.57
CA TYR A 88 9.00 4.46 -11.85
C TYR A 88 9.98 3.37 -12.25
N ALA A 89 9.81 2.13 -11.79
CA ALA A 89 10.73 1.04 -12.08
C ALA A 89 10.58 0.47 -13.51
N GLY A 90 9.46 0.74 -14.19
CA GLY A 90 9.14 0.16 -15.49
C GLY A 90 8.65 -1.29 -15.38
N ASP A 91 9.01 -2.14 -16.35
CA ASP A 91 8.56 -3.53 -16.37
C ASP A 91 9.16 -4.34 -15.23
N LEU A 92 8.29 -4.87 -14.40
CA LEU A 92 8.60 -5.78 -13.31
C LEU A 92 8.13 -7.20 -13.67
N TRP A 93 8.43 -8.18 -12.83
CA TRP A 93 8.03 -9.58 -13.04
C TRP A 93 6.58 -9.84 -12.62
N GLU A 94 5.94 -10.80 -13.23
CA GLU A 94 4.52 -11.15 -13.06
C GLU A 94 4.12 -11.33 -11.57
N GLN A 95 4.92 -12.07 -10.78
CA GLN A 95 4.62 -12.31 -9.36
C GLN A 95 4.64 -11.03 -8.51
N TYR A 96 5.33 -9.97 -8.98
CA TYR A 96 5.24 -8.66 -8.35
C TYR A 96 3.82 -8.12 -8.50
N TYR A 97 3.30 -8.12 -9.73
CA TYR A 97 1.97 -7.61 -10.03
C TYR A 97 0.87 -8.41 -9.32
N ASP A 98 0.95 -9.75 -9.28
CA ASP A 98 0.05 -10.60 -8.50
C ASP A 98 0.00 -10.20 -7.02
N SER A 99 1.17 -9.94 -6.44
CA SER A 99 1.29 -9.51 -5.05
C SER A 99 0.71 -8.12 -4.83
N ALA A 100 0.90 -7.20 -5.78
CA ALA A 100 0.35 -5.84 -5.74
C ALA A 100 -1.18 -5.87 -5.83
N VAL A 101 -1.75 -6.61 -6.77
CA VAL A 101 -3.21 -6.82 -6.90
C VAL A 101 -3.80 -7.41 -5.62
N SER A 102 -3.18 -8.44 -5.06
CA SER A 102 -3.63 -9.06 -3.81
C SER A 102 -3.68 -8.07 -2.65
N ASN A 103 -2.66 -7.19 -2.52
CA ASN A 103 -2.63 -6.15 -1.49
C ASN A 103 -3.69 -5.08 -1.74
N PHE A 104 -3.86 -4.63 -2.99
CA PHE A 104 -4.89 -3.67 -3.37
C PHE A 104 -6.28 -4.20 -3.04
N ARG A 105 -6.62 -5.43 -3.46
CA ARG A 105 -7.89 -6.09 -3.15
C ARG A 105 -8.15 -6.19 -1.65
N SER A 106 -7.14 -6.56 -0.88
CA SER A 106 -7.25 -6.65 0.58
C SER A 106 -7.52 -5.28 1.22
N THR A 107 -6.88 -4.24 0.71
CA THR A 107 -7.07 -2.86 1.16
C THR A 107 -8.47 -2.36 0.80
N LEU A 108 -8.94 -2.54 -0.43
CA LEU A 108 -10.30 -2.16 -0.84
C LEU A 108 -11.36 -2.85 0.01
N LYS A 109 -11.25 -4.17 0.23
CA LYS A 109 -12.18 -4.90 1.12
C LYS A 109 -12.22 -4.32 2.52
N PHE A 110 -11.07 -3.92 3.06
CA PHE A 110 -11.00 -3.28 4.38
C PHE A 110 -11.67 -1.90 4.37
N LEU A 111 -11.40 -1.06 3.37
CA LEU A 111 -11.98 0.28 3.27
C LEU A 111 -13.49 0.24 3.10
N VAL A 112 -14.00 -0.64 2.23
CA VAL A 112 -15.46 -0.82 2.03
C VAL A 112 -16.14 -1.33 3.29
N LYS A 113 -15.56 -2.35 3.94
CA LYS A 113 -16.13 -2.94 5.17
C LYS A 113 -16.24 -1.95 6.33
N ASN A 114 -15.36 -0.96 6.39
CA ASN A 114 -15.25 -0.02 7.51
C ASN A 114 -15.73 1.40 7.14
N ASP A 115 -16.47 1.56 6.03
CA ASP A 115 -17.00 2.85 5.54
C ASP A 115 -15.94 3.95 5.36
N MET A 116 -14.72 3.56 5.00
CA MET A 116 -13.58 4.47 4.83
C MET A 116 -13.23 4.77 3.38
N LEU A 117 -13.94 4.13 2.43
CA LEU A 117 -13.63 4.22 1.01
C LEU A 117 -13.69 5.66 0.50
N GLU A 118 -14.73 6.41 0.85
CA GLU A 118 -14.94 7.78 0.37
C GLU A 118 -13.80 8.71 0.82
N ALA A 119 -13.42 8.62 2.10
CA ALA A 119 -12.33 9.42 2.65
C ALA A 119 -10.97 9.10 2.00
N MET A 120 -10.75 7.84 1.59
CA MET A 120 -9.50 7.38 0.97
C MET A 120 -9.56 7.41 -0.57
N MET A 121 -10.69 7.76 -1.17
CA MET A 121 -10.89 7.69 -2.62
C MET A 121 -9.83 8.47 -3.43
N PRO A 122 -9.41 9.69 -3.07
CA PRO A 122 -8.37 10.38 -3.83
C PRO A 122 -7.06 9.58 -3.91
N ARG A 123 -6.69 8.89 -2.83
CA ARG A 123 -5.50 8.04 -2.77
C ARG A 123 -5.69 6.75 -3.59
N VAL A 124 -6.87 6.16 -3.54
CA VAL A 124 -7.21 4.96 -4.34
C VAL A 124 -7.14 5.28 -5.83
N VAL A 125 -7.64 6.45 -6.27
CA VAL A 125 -7.52 6.92 -7.65
C VAL A 125 -6.05 7.10 -8.04
N GLN A 126 -5.23 7.69 -7.17
CA GLN A 126 -3.79 7.85 -7.43
C GLN A 126 -3.08 6.50 -7.53
N ILE A 127 -3.42 5.53 -6.68
CA ILE A 127 -2.88 4.15 -6.75
C ILE A 127 -3.18 3.53 -8.13
N MET A 128 -4.43 3.60 -8.58
CA MET A 128 -4.82 3.09 -9.90
C MET A 128 -4.08 3.83 -11.04
N ALA A 129 -3.90 5.15 -10.90
CA ALA A 129 -3.20 5.95 -11.89
C ALA A 129 -1.73 5.53 -12.06
N TRP A 130 -1.04 5.19 -10.98
CA TRP A 130 0.34 4.68 -11.05
C TRP A 130 0.46 3.32 -11.76
N CYS A 131 -0.62 2.54 -11.81
CA CYS A 131 -0.61 1.26 -12.52
C CYS A 131 -0.75 1.41 -14.05
N TRP A 132 -1.12 2.59 -14.55
CA TRP A 132 -1.46 2.83 -15.96
C TRP A 132 -0.36 2.40 -16.95
N PRO A 133 0.94 2.69 -16.76
CA PRO A 133 1.97 2.33 -17.72
C PRO A 133 2.52 0.91 -17.54
N CYS A 134 2.04 0.16 -16.54
CA CYS A 134 2.63 -1.13 -16.18
C CYS A 134 2.14 -2.25 -17.11
N GLY A 135 3.03 -3.20 -17.39
CA GLY A 135 2.78 -4.35 -18.25
C GLY A 135 1.91 -5.46 -17.64
N TYR A 136 1.84 -6.60 -18.32
CA TYR A 136 1.18 -7.85 -17.87
C TYR A 136 -0.32 -7.71 -17.52
N GLY A 137 -1.03 -6.71 -18.08
CA GLY A 137 -2.45 -6.47 -17.75
C GLY A 137 -2.68 -5.96 -16.32
N PHE A 138 -1.64 -5.51 -15.63
CA PHE A 138 -1.73 -5.08 -14.22
C PHE A 138 -2.74 -3.94 -14.02
N TYR A 139 -2.76 -2.96 -14.93
CA TYR A 139 -3.73 -1.88 -14.88
C TYR A 139 -5.18 -2.38 -14.98
N ASP A 140 -5.44 -3.30 -15.92
CA ASP A 140 -6.76 -3.88 -16.13
C ASP A 140 -7.20 -4.66 -14.89
N GLU A 141 -6.32 -5.48 -14.29
CA GLU A 141 -6.62 -6.24 -13.07
C GLU A 141 -6.90 -5.34 -11.86
N ILE A 142 -6.20 -4.23 -11.74
CA ILE A 142 -6.46 -3.22 -10.69
C ILE A 142 -7.84 -2.57 -10.91
N GLY A 143 -8.16 -2.17 -12.14
CA GLY A 143 -9.45 -1.61 -12.52
C GLY A 143 -10.61 -2.58 -12.30
N ASP A 144 -10.46 -3.83 -12.73
CA ASP A 144 -11.44 -4.90 -12.54
C ASP A 144 -11.66 -5.20 -11.05
N SER A 145 -10.57 -5.27 -10.28
CA SER A 145 -10.63 -5.46 -8.82
C SER A 145 -11.37 -4.33 -8.12
N PHE A 146 -11.17 -3.09 -8.57
CA PHE A 146 -11.91 -1.94 -8.06
C PHE A 146 -13.40 -2.07 -8.38
N CYS A 147 -13.77 -2.33 -9.64
CA CYS A 147 -15.17 -2.46 -10.05
C CYS A 147 -15.88 -3.66 -9.39
N GLU A 148 -15.17 -4.76 -9.11
CA GLU A 148 -15.73 -5.92 -8.41
C GLU A 148 -16.04 -5.63 -6.94
N LEU A 149 -15.16 -4.90 -6.25
CA LEU A 149 -15.19 -4.76 -4.79
C LEU A 149 -15.84 -3.47 -4.28
N VAL A 150 -15.97 -2.47 -5.16
CA VAL A 150 -16.42 -1.13 -4.79
C VAL A 150 -17.83 -0.88 -5.33
N PRO A 151 -18.71 -0.17 -4.58
CA PRO A 151 -20.07 0.12 -5.04
C PRO A 151 -20.11 0.83 -6.40
N PRO A 152 -21.10 0.53 -7.27
CA PRO A 152 -21.16 1.00 -8.66
C PRO A 152 -21.10 2.53 -8.84
N GLN A 153 -21.56 3.32 -7.86
CA GLN A 153 -21.52 4.79 -7.92
C GLN A 153 -20.08 5.34 -8.01
N TYR A 154 -19.08 4.55 -7.65
CA TYR A 154 -17.66 4.94 -7.71
C TYR A 154 -16.94 4.42 -8.96
N HIS A 155 -17.56 3.58 -9.82
CA HIS A 155 -16.88 2.93 -10.96
C HIS A 155 -16.31 3.94 -11.97
N SER A 156 -16.90 5.14 -12.09
CA SER A 156 -16.36 6.22 -12.93
C SER A 156 -14.96 6.69 -12.49
N LYS A 157 -14.52 6.36 -11.26
CA LYS A 157 -13.19 6.67 -10.77
C LYS A 157 -12.07 5.94 -11.51
N VAL A 158 -12.37 4.82 -12.16
CA VAL A 158 -11.41 4.15 -13.06
C VAL A 158 -11.03 5.07 -14.24
N ASN A 159 -12.02 5.76 -14.84
CA ASN A 159 -11.74 6.70 -15.92
C ASN A 159 -10.93 7.93 -15.45
N GLU A 160 -11.17 8.38 -14.21
CA GLU A 160 -10.40 9.45 -13.59
C GLU A 160 -8.94 9.03 -13.38
N ALA A 161 -8.73 7.79 -12.92
CA ALA A 161 -7.40 7.21 -12.74
C ALA A 161 -6.67 7.02 -14.08
N ASP A 162 -7.36 6.57 -15.13
CA ASP A 162 -6.82 6.46 -16.49
C ASP A 162 -6.31 7.82 -17.01
N ALA A 163 -7.15 8.85 -16.92
CA ALA A 163 -6.76 10.19 -17.37
C ALA A 163 -5.56 10.74 -16.56
N LEU A 164 -5.55 10.51 -15.25
CA LEU A 164 -4.49 10.94 -14.36
C LEU A 164 -3.18 10.19 -14.65
N GLY A 165 -3.21 8.87 -14.75
CA GLY A 165 -2.04 8.03 -15.02
C GLY A 165 -1.41 8.37 -16.36
N LYS A 166 -2.23 8.53 -17.39
CA LYS A 166 -1.81 8.99 -18.72
C LYS A 166 -1.12 10.36 -18.67
N ALA A 167 -1.72 11.31 -17.95
CA ALA A 167 -1.16 12.65 -17.82
C ALA A 167 0.20 12.63 -17.08
N GLN A 168 0.31 11.86 -16.00
CA GLN A 168 1.54 11.72 -15.22
C GLN A 168 2.64 11.04 -16.05
N TYR A 169 2.32 9.97 -16.76
CA TYR A 169 3.28 9.25 -17.58
C TYR A 169 3.87 10.13 -18.70
N TYR A 170 3.01 10.85 -19.45
CA TYR A 170 3.50 11.75 -20.50
C TYR A 170 4.16 13.02 -19.99
N ALA A 171 3.98 13.37 -18.73
CA ALA A 171 4.72 14.47 -18.10
C ALA A 171 6.21 14.11 -17.90
N ILE A 172 6.52 12.84 -17.61
CA ILE A 172 7.89 12.35 -17.45
C ILE A 172 8.49 11.77 -18.75
N HIS A 173 7.64 11.43 -19.73
CA HIS A 173 8.03 10.90 -21.05
C HIS A 173 7.44 11.74 -22.19
N PRO A 174 7.83 13.03 -22.34
CA PRO A 174 7.22 13.93 -23.31
C PRO A 174 7.39 13.47 -24.77
N ASP A 175 8.45 12.72 -25.06
CA ASP A 175 8.78 12.22 -26.40
C ASP A 175 7.83 11.10 -26.87
N LEU A 176 7.06 10.49 -25.96
CA LEU A 176 6.11 9.42 -26.27
C LEU A 176 4.68 9.94 -26.48
N LYS A 177 4.46 11.25 -26.48
CA LYS A 177 3.16 11.91 -26.60
C LYS A 177 2.73 12.10 -28.06
N HIS A 178 2.75 11.04 -28.88
CA HIS A 178 2.33 11.11 -30.29
C HIS A 178 1.12 10.24 -30.60
#